data_2f80e2c64106a5e53787800f465ffb38
#
_entry.id   2f80e2c64106a5e53787800f465ffb38
#
_cell.length_a   1.000
_cell.length_b   1.000
_cell.length_c   1.000
_cell.angle_alpha   90.00
_cell.angle_beta   90.00
_cell.angle_gamma   90.00
#
_symmetry.space_group_name_H-M   'P 1'
#
loop_
_entity.id
_entity.type
_entity.pdbx_description
1 polymer ?
#
loop_
_entity_poly.entity_id
_entity_poly.type
_entity_poly.pdbx_seq_one_letter_code
_entity_poly.pdbx_strand_id
1 'polypeptide(L)'
;MRLDKYLIENNYFSSRNRAQNEIKNGNILIDDKPIKNPNFDYKNGVIKIVNPLKYVSRGGIKLEGAINSFSLDFHDKIVIDIGASTGGFTDCALQHGAKKVYAVDVGTLQLCESLKNDYRVISMENTNILDTNIKDKVDFLVMDVSFVSIKHLIPALEKYLTNENMLVCLIKPQFEVGKMVNKGIIKDLATHIKVLRDVNQYLNDSKLYINKLTYSPIKGGSGNIEYLALISRLNKGHIDIEAVVEASHRKEG
;
A
#
# COMPACT_ATOMS: atom_id res chain seq x y z
N MET A 1 -18.48 27.22 -7.98
CA MET A 1 -18.26 26.17 -6.94
C MET A 1 -16.85 25.61 -7.06
N ARG A 2 -16.16 25.26 -5.94
CA ARG A 2 -14.82 24.64 -6.00
C ARG A 2 -14.86 23.33 -6.79
N LEU A 3 -13.88 23.12 -7.66
CA LEU A 3 -13.83 21.94 -8.53
C LEU A 3 -13.77 20.62 -7.74
N ASP A 4 -12.96 20.57 -6.65
CA ASP A 4 -12.88 19.38 -5.82
C ASP A 4 -14.23 19.00 -5.19
N LYS A 5 -15.05 19.99 -4.84
CA LYS A 5 -16.39 19.78 -4.29
C LYS A 5 -17.36 19.33 -5.37
N TYR A 6 -17.34 19.99 -6.53
CA TYR A 6 -18.19 19.65 -7.67
C TYR A 6 -17.99 18.19 -8.12
N LEU A 7 -16.73 17.74 -8.21
CA LEU A 7 -16.39 16.37 -8.63
C LEU A 7 -16.93 15.29 -7.68
N ILE A 8 -17.06 15.61 -6.38
CA ILE A 8 -17.67 14.69 -5.41
C ILE A 8 -19.20 14.73 -5.51
N GLU A 9 -19.79 15.90 -5.52
CA GLU A 9 -21.25 16.05 -5.59
C GLU A 9 -21.85 15.44 -6.87
N ASN A 10 -21.06 15.35 -7.93
CA ASN A 10 -21.46 14.74 -9.20
C ASN A 10 -20.90 13.31 -9.41
N ASN A 11 -20.43 12.66 -8.34
CA ASN A 11 -19.98 11.26 -8.33
C ASN A 11 -18.81 10.92 -9.28
N TYR A 12 -17.98 11.91 -9.66
CA TYR A 12 -16.75 11.64 -10.40
C TYR A 12 -15.72 10.89 -9.57
N PHE A 13 -15.70 11.13 -8.25
CA PHE A 13 -14.79 10.48 -7.30
C PHE A 13 -15.51 10.16 -5.99
N SER A 14 -15.07 9.10 -5.32
CA SER A 14 -15.62 8.63 -4.04
C SER A 14 -15.13 9.40 -2.82
N SER A 15 -14.06 10.21 -2.94
CA SER A 15 -13.55 11.02 -1.84
C SER A 15 -12.92 12.32 -2.32
N ARG A 16 -13.02 13.36 -1.48
CA ARG A 16 -12.44 14.68 -1.77
C ARG A 16 -10.91 14.62 -1.92
N ASN A 17 -10.24 13.82 -1.12
CA ASN A 17 -8.79 13.62 -1.22
C ASN A 17 -8.40 13.04 -2.58
N ARG A 18 -9.18 12.08 -3.09
CA ARG A 18 -8.96 11.51 -4.43
C ARG A 18 -9.15 12.57 -5.50
N ALA A 19 -10.25 13.30 -5.49
CA ALA A 19 -10.50 14.40 -6.43
C ALA A 19 -9.36 15.43 -6.42
N GLN A 20 -8.92 15.85 -5.24
CA GLN A 20 -7.81 16.80 -5.10
C GLN A 20 -6.48 16.26 -5.65
N ASN A 21 -6.19 14.99 -5.46
CA ASN A 21 -4.98 14.38 -6.01
C ASN A 21 -5.03 14.29 -7.54
N GLU A 22 -6.17 13.90 -8.11
CA GLU A 22 -6.34 13.84 -9.56
C GLU A 22 -6.24 15.24 -10.20
N ILE A 23 -6.79 16.26 -9.55
CA ILE A 23 -6.64 17.66 -9.99
C ILE A 23 -5.17 18.08 -9.94
N LYS A 24 -4.47 17.86 -8.80
CA LYS A 24 -3.05 18.24 -8.64
C LYS A 24 -2.15 17.56 -9.67
N ASN A 25 -2.46 16.31 -10.03
CA ASN A 25 -1.74 15.54 -11.04
C ASN A 25 -2.04 16.03 -12.49
N GLY A 26 -3.03 16.92 -12.67
CA GLY A 26 -3.45 17.40 -13.99
C GLY A 26 -4.28 16.39 -14.77
N ASN A 27 -4.86 15.40 -14.10
CA ASN A 27 -5.70 14.35 -14.69
C ASN A 27 -7.15 14.82 -14.93
N ILE A 28 -7.49 16.03 -14.46
CA ILE A 28 -8.78 16.65 -14.71
C ILE A 28 -8.60 17.77 -15.74
N LEU A 29 -9.28 17.60 -16.86
CA LEU A 29 -9.35 18.65 -17.90
C LEU A 29 -10.74 19.28 -17.88
N ILE A 30 -10.78 20.59 -18.10
CA ILE A 30 -12.01 21.34 -18.40
C ILE A 30 -11.81 21.96 -19.78
N ASP A 31 -12.66 21.61 -20.72
CA ASP A 31 -12.56 22.03 -22.12
C ASP A 31 -11.13 21.77 -22.68
N ASP A 32 -10.65 20.54 -22.48
CA ASP A 32 -9.34 20.02 -22.88
C ASP A 32 -8.12 20.71 -22.22
N LYS A 33 -8.32 21.59 -21.24
CA LYS A 33 -7.24 22.25 -20.49
C LYS A 33 -7.04 21.61 -19.12
N PRO A 34 -5.83 21.17 -18.77
CA PRO A 34 -5.57 20.55 -17.47
C PRO A 34 -5.67 21.58 -16.34
N ILE A 35 -6.46 21.23 -15.31
CA ILE A 35 -6.60 22.01 -14.09
C ILE A 35 -5.76 21.36 -12.99
N LYS A 36 -4.88 22.13 -12.33
CA LYS A 36 -4.01 21.64 -11.23
C LYS A 36 -4.35 22.24 -9.86
N ASN A 37 -5.27 23.19 -9.81
CA ASN A 37 -5.69 23.82 -8.55
C ASN A 37 -7.02 23.22 -8.07
N PRO A 38 -7.05 22.46 -6.94
CA PRO A 38 -8.29 21.90 -6.40
C PRO A 38 -9.34 22.94 -6.01
N ASN A 39 -8.89 24.17 -5.73
CA ASN A 39 -9.77 25.28 -5.38
C ASN A 39 -10.30 26.05 -6.61
N PHE A 40 -9.98 25.57 -7.82
CA PHE A 40 -10.48 26.18 -9.06
C PHE A 40 -11.99 26.39 -8.98
N ASP A 41 -12.46 27.58 -9.29
CA ASP A 41 -13.89 27.93 -9.30
C ASP A 41 -14.52 27.42 -10.59
N TYR A 42 -15.07 26.20 -10.53
CA TYR A 42 -15.77 25.61 -11.67
C TYR A 42 -17.15 26.27 -11.86
N LYS A 43 -17.39 26.80 -13.03
CA LYS A 43 -18.65 27.42 -13.43
C LYS A 43 -19.38 26.55 -14.45
N ASN A 44 -18.70 26.17 -15.52
CA ASN A 44 -19.21 25.34 -16.63
C ASN A 44 -18.01 24.78 -17.42
N GLY A 45 -18.28 23.93 -18.39
CA GLY A 45 -17.29 23.30 -19.27
C GLY A 45 -17.38 21.78 -19.24
N VAL A 46 -16.81 21.15 -20.25
CA VAL A 46 -16.78 19.68 -20.36
C VAL A 46 -15.63 19.13 -19.52
N ILE A 47 -15.98 18.36 -18.50
CA ILE A 47 -14.97 17.68 -17.65
C ILE A 47 -14.56 16.38 -18.31
N LYS A 48 -13.24 16.20 -18.49
CA LYS A 48 -12.63 14.93 -18.90
C LYS A 48 -11.65 14.48 -17.83
N ILE A 49 -11.69 13.19 -17.48
CA ILE A 49 -10.69 12.55 -16.62
C ILE A 49 -9.75 11.81 -17.53
N VAL A 50 -8.46 12.17 -17.49
CA VAL A 50 -7.39 11.51 -18.24
C VAL A 50 -6.49 10.76 -17.27
N ASN A 51 -6.01 9.58 -17.68
CA ASN A 51 -5.16 8.72 -16.86
C ASN A 51 -5.71 8.47 -15.44
N PRO A 52 -6.98 8.02 -15.31
CA PRO A 52 -7.52 7.74 -13.99
C PRO A 52 -6.65 6.71 -13.27
N LEU A 53 -6.48 6.87 -11.95
CA LEU A 53 -5.77 5.86 -11.17
C LEU A 53 -6.43 4.49 -11.40
N LYS A 54 -5.61 3.49 -11.73
CA LYS A 54 -6.05 2.10 -11.94
C LYS A 54 -6.75 1.53 -10.70
N TYR A 55 -6.32 1.97 -9.52
CA TYR A 55 -6.82 1.51 -8.22
C TYR A 55 -7.43 2.68 -7.43
N VAL A 56 -8.22 2.37 -6.40
CA VAL A 56 -8.85 3.38 -5.53
C VAL A 56 -7.84 4.29 -4.83
N SER A 57 -6.58 3.86 -4.72
CA SER A 57 -5.47 4.69 -4.25
C SER A 57 -4.13 4.25 -4.84
N ARG A 58 -3.09 5.06 -4.65
CA ARG A 58 -1.71 4.78 -5.08
C ARG A 58 -1.13 3.49 -4.46
N GLY A 59 -1.69 3.03 -3.33
CA GLY A 59 -1.32 1.76 -2.71
C GLY A 59 -1.42 0.59 -3.67
N GLY A 60 -2.47 0.53 -4.49
CA GLY A 60 -2.65 -0.55 -5.46
C GLY A 60 -1.50 -0.70 -6.46
N ILE A 61 -0.90 0.42 -6.89
CA ILE A 61 0.28 0.40 -7.78
C ILE A 61 1.49 -0.26 -7.09
N LYS A 62 1.63 -0.09 -5.77
CA LYS A 62 2.71 -0.71 -5.01
C LYS A 62 2.53 -2.23 -4.93
N LEU A 63 1.31 -2.69 -4.59
CA LEU A 63 1.03 -4.13 -4.55
C LEU A 63 1.16 -4.76 -5.94
N GLU A 64 0.70 -4.11 -7.00
CA GLU A 64 0.91 -4.55 -8.37
C GLU A 64 2.41 -4.70 -8.70
N GLY A 65 3.24 -3.75 -8.22
CA GLY A 65 4.69 -3.86 -8.33
C GLY A 65 5.26 -5.11 -7.67
N ALA A 66 4.74 -5.48 -6.49
CA ALA A 66 5.12 -6.74 -5.83
C ALA A 66 4.63 -7.97 -6.59
N ILE A 67 3.37 -7.98 -7.06
CA ILE A 67 2.79 -9.07 -7.84
C ILE A 67 3.67 -9.35 -9.07
N ASN A 68 4.02 -8.30 -9.81
CA ASN A 68 4.84 -8.44 -11.01
C ASN A 68 6.28 -8.87 -10.70
N SER A 69 6.94 -8.22 -9.72
CA SER A 69 8.34 -8.50 -9.38
C SER A 69 8.54 -9.88 -8.76
N PHE A 70 7.56 -10.37 -8.02
CA PHE A 70 7.65 -11.65 -7.32
C PHE A 70 6.91 -12.77 -8.03
N SER A 71 6.21 -12.48 -9.14
CA SER A 71 5.38 -13.43 -9.91
C SER A 71 4.33 -14.11 -9.03
N LEU A 72 3.52 -13.30 -8.35
CA LEU A 72 2.48 -13.78 -7.43
C LEU A 72 1.16 -13.97 -8.18
N ASP A 73 0.40 -14.98 -7.79
CA ASP A 73 -0.94 -15.26 -8.31
C ASP A 73 -1.97 -15.10 -7.18
N PHE A 74 -2.86 -14.12 -7.34
CA PHE A 74 -3.95 -13.84 -6.40
C PHE A 74 -5.29 -14.47 -6.83
N HIS A 75 -5.34 -15.14 -7.98
CA HIS A 75 -6.57 -15.74 -8.49
C HIS A 75 -7.10 -16.81 -7.51
N ASP A 76 -8.39 -16.69 -7.15
CA ASP A 76 -9.08 -17.54 -6.16
C ASP A 76 -8.48 -17.54 -4.74
N LYS A 77 -7.65 -16.56 -4.39
CA LYS A 77 -6.99 -16.47 -3.09
C LYS A 77 -7.81 -15.71 -2.05
N ILE A 78 -7.64 -16.11 -0.79
CA ILE A 78 -8.16 -15.40 0.39
C ILE A 78 -7.02 -14.56 0.96
N VAL A 79 -7.28 -13.26 1.12
CA VAL A 79 -6.26 -12.26 1.48
C VAL A 79 -6.65 -11.53 2.76
N ILE A 80 -5.67 -11.26 3.63
CA ILE A 80 -5.79 -10.26 4.70
C ILE A 80 -5.01 -9.02 4.28
N ASP A 81 -5.67 -7.87 4.21
CA ASP A 81 -5.04 -6.55 3.97
C ASP A 81 -4.91 -5.82 5.32
N ILE A 82 -3.67 -5.72 5.82
CA ILE A 82 -3.34 -5.10 7.10
C ILE A 82 -2.96 -3.64 6.87
N GLY A 83 -3.78 -2.73 7.42
CA GLY A 83 -3.67 -1.30 7.15
C GLY A 83 -4.33 -0.93 5.83
N ALA A 84 -5.54 -1.43 5.60
CA ALA A 84 -6.25 -1.30 4.33
C ALA A 84 -6.51 0.17 3.92
N SER A 85 -6.69 1.09 4.88
CA SER A 85 -6.94 2.51 4.62
C SER A 85 -8.04 2.70 3.57
N THR A 86 -7.80 3.44 2.49
CA THR A 86 -8.77 3.61 1.40
C THR A 86 -9.00 2.36 0.55
N GLY A 87 -8.23 1.30 0.77
CA GLY A 87 -8.39 0.00 0.10
C GLY A 87 -7.54 -0.18 -1.15
N GLY A 88 -6.40 0.51 -1.26
CA GLY A 88 -5.56 0.37 -2.45
C GLY A 88 -5.03 -1.04 -2.68
N PHE A 89 -4.55 -1.71 -1.63
CA PHE A 89 -4.11 -3.10 -1.70
C PHE A 89 -5.28 -4.05 -1.90
N THR A 90 -6.39 -3.84 -1.18
CA THR A 90 -7.64 -4.58 -1.35
C THR A 90 -8.11 -4.56 -2.80
N ASP A 91 -8.23 -3.37 -3.41
CA ASP A 91 -8.67 -3.19 -4.80
C ASP A 91 -7.72 -3.90 -5.78
N CYS A 92 -6.40 -3.76 -5.57
CA CYS A 92 -5.42 -4.44 -6.39
C CYS A 92 -5.56 -5.97 -6.30
N ALA A 93 -5.69 -6.53 -5.08
CA ALA A 93 -5.89 -7.96 -4.90
C ALA A 93 -7.16 -8.46 -5.61
N LEU A 94 -8.28 -7.73 -5.49
CA LEU A 94 -9.54 -8.07 -6.16
C LEU A 94 -9.45 -7.99 -7.68
N GLN A 95 -8.76 -6.99 -8.24
CA GLN A 95 -8.54 -6.89 -9.69
C GLN A 95 -7.60 -7.98 -10.22
N HIS A 96 -6.75 -8.56 -9.37
CA HIS A 96 -5.94 -9.74 -9.68
C HIS A 96 -6.63 -11.07 -9.33
N GLY A 97 -7.95 -11.05 -9.13
CA GLY A 97 -8.78 -12.26 -9.01
C GLY A 97 -8.91 -12.81 -7.59
N ALA A 98 -8.55 -12.06 -6.54
CA ALA A 98 -8.76 -12.53 -5.18
C ALA A 98 -10.23 -12.87 -4.92
N LYS A 99 -10.46 -14.04 -4.32
CA LYS A 99 -11.79 -14.55 -3.99
C LYS A 99 -12.43 -13.80 -2.84
N LYS A 100 -11.61 -13.42 -1.86
CA LYS A 100 -12.05 -12.72 -0.65
C LYS A 100 -10.91 -11.89 -0.08
N VAL A 101 -11.22 -10.71 0.43
CA VAL A 101 -10.26 -9.84 1.13
C VAL A 101 -10.84 -9.40 2.47
N TYR A 102 -10.12 -9.67 3.54
CA TYR A 102 -10.35 -9.10 4.87
C TYR A 102 -9.57 -7.78 4.95
N ALA A 103 -10.26 -6.65 4.82
CA ALA A 103 -9.67 -5.32 4.87
C ALA A 103 -9.66 -4.81 6.32
N VAL A 104 -8.51 -4.93 6.99
CA VAL A 104 -8.35 -4.62 8.43
C VAL A 104 -7.65 -3.27 8.58
N ASP A 105 -8.26 -2.35 9.32
CA ASP A 105 -7.68 -1.04 9.65
C ASP A 105 -8.11 -0.56 11.04
N VAL A 106 -7.18 0.07 11.75
CA VAL A 106 -7.47 0.70 13.06
C VAL A 106 -8.24 2.01 12.92
N GLY A 107 -8.24 2.62 11.75
CA GLY A 107 -9.01 3.81 11.44
C GLY A 107 -10.48 3.51 11.16
N THR A 108 -11.28 4.57 11.11
CA THR A 108 -12.72 4.50 10.83
C THR A 108 -13.06 5.24 9.56
N LEU A 109 -14.08 4.77 8.83
CA LEU A 109 -14.62 5.41 7.61
C LEU A 109 -13.55 5.71 6.54
N GLN A 110 -12.55 4.84 6.43
CA GLN A 110 -11.43 5.01 5.50
C GLN A 110 -11.62 4.25 4.20
N LEU A 111 -12.17 3.04 4.27
CA LEU A 111 -12.33 2.18 3.10
C LEU A 111 -13.30 2.81 2.09
N CYS A 112 -12.93 2.77 0.81
CA CYS A 112 -13.73 3.30 -0.27
C CYS A 112 -15.08 2.61 -0.35
N GLU A 113 -16.16 3.39 -0.59
CA GLU A 113 -17.54 2.89 -0.61
C GLU A 113 -17.75 1.77 -1.63
N SER A 114 -17.11 1.85 -2.79
CA SER A 114 -17.19 0.79 -3.81
C SER A 114 -16.64 -0.53 -3.31
N LEU A 115 -15.62 -0.51 -2.44
CA LEU A 115 -15.05 -1.72 -1.84
C LEU A 115 -15.89 -2.23 -0.67
N LYS A 116 -16.50 -1.34 0.11
CA LYS A 116 -17.44 -1.73 1.18
C LYS A 116 -18.65 -2.49 0.61
N ASN A 117 -19.07 -2.13 -0.60
CA ASN A 117 -20.20 -2.75 -1.28
C ASN A 117 -19.82 -3.97 -2.15
N ASP A 118 -18.54 -4.31 -2.26
CA ASP A 118 -18.10 -5.53 -2.95
C ASP A 118 -18.27 -6.75 -2.02
N TYR A 119 -19.08 -7.73 -2.43
CA TYR A 119 -19.40 -8.92 -1.63
C TYR A 119 -18.16 -9.77 -1.27
N ARG A 120 -17.04 -9.58 -1.96
CA ARG A 120 -15.77 -10.25 -1.70
C ARG A 120 -14.98 -9.60 -0.57
N VAL A 121 -15.37 -8.39 -0.13
CA VAL A 121 -14.65 -7.62 0.89
C VAL A 121 -15.34 -7.75 2.23
N ILE A 122 -14.58 -8.14 3.24
CA ILE A 122 -14.99 -8.08 4.64
C ILE A 122 -14.29 -6.88 5.26
N SER A 123 -15.00 -5.76 5.40
CA SER A 123 -14.47 -4.56 6.03
C SER A 123 -14.40 -4.71 7.54
N MET A 124 -13.20 -4.54 8.09
CA MET A 124 -12.91 -4.61 9.53
C MET A 124 -12.22 -3.30 9.94
N GLU A 125 -12.97 -2.20 9.85
CA GLU A 125 -12.52 -0.88 10.31
C GLU A 125 -12.60 -0.80 11.85
N ASN A 126 -11.86 0.16 12.44
CA ASN A 126 -11.71 0.32 13.89
C ASN A 126 -11.27 -0.99 14.58
N THR A 127 -10.42 -1.75 13.91
CA THR A 127 -10.04 -3.10 14.33
C THR A 127 -8.54 -3.26 14.31
N ASN A 128 -7.95 -3.66 15.43
CA ASN A 128 -6.55 -4.08 15.47
C ASN A 128 -6.45 -5.52 14.92
N ILE A 129 -5.51 -5.77 14.06
CA ILE A 129 -5.27 -7.12 13.49
C ILE A 129 -5.03 -8.18 14.59
N LEU A 130 -4.47 -7.80 15.71
CA LEU A 130 -4.26 -8.69 16.86
C LEU A 130 -5.58 -9.17 17.48
N ASP A 131 -6.63 -8.34 17.43
CA ASP A 131 -7.93 -8.63 18.02
C ASP A 131 -8.87 -9.39 17.07
N THR A 132 -8.45 -9.58 15.80
CA THR A 132 -9.25 -10.31 14.82
C THR A 132 -9.20 -11.83 15.05
N ASN A 133 -10.24 -12.53 14.63
CA ASN A 133 -10.31 -14.00 14.65
C ASN A 133 -10.80 -14.51 13.28
N ILE A 134 -9.95 -14.39 12.26
CA ILE A 134 -10.22 -14.86 10.91
C ILE A 134 -9.94 -16.36 10.88
N LYS A 135 -11.00 -17.16 10.59
CA LYS A 135 -10.96 -18.62 10.58
C LYS A 135 -10.69 -19.21 9.20
N ASP A 136 -10.84 -18.42 8.15
CA ASP A 136 -10.57 -18.88 6.79
C ASP A 136 -9.09 -19.25 6.64
N LYS A 137 -8.82 -20.26 5.81
CA LYS A 137 -7.45 -20.55 5.39
C LYS A 137 -6.97 -19.42 4.46
N VAL A 138 -6.15 -18.54 4.98
CA VAL A 138 -5.61 -17.38 4.27
C VAL A 138 -4.44 -17.80 3.40
N ASP A 139 -4.42 -17.36 2.13
CA ASP A 139 -3.33 -17.64 1.18
C ASP A 139 -2.26 -16.53 1.20
N PHE A 140 -2.68 -15.28 1.33
CA PHE A 140 -1.80 -14.12 1.38
C PHE A 140 -2.18 -13.16 2.50
N LEU A 141 -1.15 -12.61 3.14
CA LEU A 141 -1.24 -11.36 3.86
C LEU A 141 -0.62 -10.28 2.98
N VAL A 142 -1.22 -9.09 2.96
CA VAL A 142 -0.63 -7.88 2.37
C VAL A 142 -0.61 -6.79 3.43
N MET A 143 0.43 -5.94 3.47
CA MET A 143 0.59 -4.99 4.55
C MET A 143 1.20 -3.68 4.08
N ASP A 144 0.45 -2.58 4.24
CA ASP A 144 0.88 -1.19 3.99
C ASP A 144 0.54 -0.30 5.20
N VAL A 145 1.22 -0.51 6.32
CA VAL A 145 1.01 0.27 7.55
C VAL A 145 1.85 1.55 7.58
N SER A 146 1.37 2.55 8.30
CA SER A 146 2.06 3.82 8.50
C SER A 146 2.18 4.17 9.98
N PHE A 147 3.24 4.89 10.34
CA PHE A 147 3.52 5.39 11.70
C PHE A 147 3.78 4.31 12.75
N VAL A 148 4.02 3.08 12.32
CA VAL A 148 4.36 1.94 13.18
C VAL A 148 5.47 1.13 12.52
N SER A 149 6.43 0.64 13.31
CA SER A 149 7.44 -0.31 12.84
C SER A 149 6.82 -1.71 12.70
N ILE A 150 7.26 -2.43 11.67
CA ILE A 150 6.88 -3.84 11.43
C ILE A 150 7.16 -4.70 12.66
N LYS A 151 8.19 -4.36 13.44
CA LYS A 151 8.53 -5.05 14.70
C LYS A 151 7.33 -5.18 15.65
N HIS A 152 6.48 -4.17 15.73
CA HIS A 152 5.28 -4.19 16.60
C HIS A 152 4.15 -5.06 16.03
N LEU A 153 4.23 -5.44 14.76
CA LEU A 153 3.24 -6.29 14.10
C LEU A 153 3.64 -7.78 14.07
N ILE A 154 4.87 -8.11 14.51
CA ILE A 154 5.33 -9.50 14.56
C ILE A 154 4.33 -10.44 15.26
N PRO A 155 3.71 -10.10 16.42
CA PRO A 155 2.72 -10.99 17.04
C PRO A 155 1.52 -11.28 16.14
N ALA A 156 1.07 -10.30 15.33
CA ALA A 156 0.01 -10.52 14.36
C ALA A 156 0.47 -11.40 13.20
N LEU A 157 1.70 -11.18 12.73
CA LEU A 157 2.30 -11.99 11.68
C LEU A 157 2.49 -13.44 12.14
N GLU A 158 2.91 -13.66 13.37
CA GLU A 158 3.03 -15.00 13.97
C GLU A 158 1.69 -15.72 14.07
N LYS A 159 0.61 -14.97 14.32
CA LYS A 159 -0.75 -15.49 14.40
C LYS A 159 -1.28 -16.01 13.06
N TYR A 160 -1.01 -15.29 11.97
CA TYR A 160 -1.62 -15.56 10.66
C TYR A 160 -0.68 -16.19 9.64
N LEU A 161 0.65 -16.01 9.77
CA LEU A 161 1.61 -16.66 8.88
C LEU A 161 1.82 -18.13 9.29
N THR A 162 1.68 -18.99 8.30
CA THR A 162 1.90 -20.43 8.37
C THR A 162 3.00 -20.83 7.37
N ASN A 163 3.32 -22.12 7.27
CA ASN A 163 4.22 -22.62 6.23
C ASN A 163 3.60 -22.63 4.83
N GLU A 164 2.29 -22.39 4.71
CA GLU A 164 1.55 -22.52 3.46
C GLU A 164 1.16 -21.17 2.82
N ASN A 165 1.34 -20.08 3.55
CA ASN A 165 0.99 -18.75 3.07
C ASN A 165 2.18 -17.78 3.11
N MET A 166 1.98 -16.57 2.57
CA MET A 166 3.03 -15.57 2.44
C MET A 166 2.49 -14.19 2.76
N LEU A 167 3.39 -13.30 3.19
CA LEU A 167 3.12 -11.88 3.38
C LEU A 167 3.84 -11.07 2.31
N VAL A 168 3.11 -10.18 1.65
CA VAL A 168 3.68 -9.06 0.90
C VAL A 168 3.67 -7.83 1.80
N CYS A 169 4.84 -7.36 2.18
CA CYS A 169 4.99 -6.25 3.12
C CYS A 169 5.65 -5.04 2.46
N LEU A 170 5.09 -3.86 2.70
CA LEU A 170 5.76 -2.61 2.38
C LEU A 170 6.62 -2.17 3.58
N ILE A 171 7.93 -2.10 3.38
CA ILE A 171 8.90 -1.61 4.37
C ILE A 171 9.13 -0.13 4.11
N LYS A 172 8.86 0.71 5.11
CA LYS A 172 8.95 2.16 5.02
C LYS A 172 10.07 2.64 5.94
N PRO A 173 11.27 2.95 5.40
CA PRO A 173 12.43 3.32 6.23
C PRO A 173 12.13 4.42 7.25
N GLN A 174 11.33 5.40 6.87
CA GLN A 174 10.96 6.53 7.76
C GLN A 174 10.19 6.12 9.02
N PHE A 175 9.61 4.93 9.07
CA PHE A 175 8.90 4.41 10.25
C PHE A 175 9.69 3.34 11.00
N GLU A 176 10.82 2.90 10.44
CA GLU A 176 11.70 1.89 11.04
C GLU A 176 12.91 2.49 11.78
N VAL A 177 13.35 3.69 11.43
CA VAL A 177 14.55 4.34 12.04
C VAL A 177 14.36 4.81 13.49
N GLY A 178 13.18 4.62 14.10
CA GLY A 178 12.91 5.07 15.47
C GLY A 178 12.73 6.59 15.59
N LYS A 179 12.97 7.14 16.81
CA LYS A 179 12.69 8.56 17.11
C LYS A 179 13.57 9.58 16.37
N MET A 180 14.61 9.14 15.67
CA MET A 180 15.62 10.04 15.10
C MET A 180 15.20 10.76 13.81
N VAL A 181 14.12 10.34 13.14
CA VAL A 181 13.67 11.00 11.90
C VAL A 181 12.18 11.32 12.00
N ASN A 182 11.85 12.32 12.78
CA ASN A 182 10.52 12.90 12.76
C ASN A 182 10.31 13.67 11.43
N LYS A 183 9.49 13.12 10.52
CA LYS A 183 8.89 13.78 9.35
C LYS A 183 9.82 14.13 8.17
N GLY A 184 11.00 13.52 8.06
CA GLY A 184 11.92 13.80 6.94
C GLY A 184 11.90 12.74 5.83
N ILE A 185 12.42 13.12 4.67
CA ILE A 185 12.77 12.17 3.61
C ILE A 185 14.15 11.61 3.93
N ILE A 186 14.26 10.30 4.05
CA ILE A 186 15.54 9.61 4.20
C ILE A 186 16.17 9.52 2.80
N LYS A 187 17.31 10.18 2.63
CA LYS A 187 18.04 10.19 1.35
C LYS A 187 19.34 9.37 1.41
N ASP A 188 19.82 9.11 2.60
CA ASP A 188 21.08 8.45 2.83
C ASP A 188 20.97 6.94 2.59
N LEU A 189 21.77 6.45 1.64
CA LEU A 189 21.82 5.05 1.23
C LEU A 189 22.21 4.11 2.39
N ALA A 190 23.17 4.52 3.21
CA ALA A 190 23.61 3.70 4.35
C ALA A 190 22.50 3.52 5.39
N THR A 191 21.66 4.55 5.59
CA THR A 191 20.48 4.46 6.46
C THR A 191 19.45 3.47 5.91
N HIS A 192 19.20 3.46 4.60
CA HIS A 192 18.29 2.48 3.99
C HIS A 192 18.81 1.05 4.16
N ILE A 193 20.11 0.81 3.91
CA ILE A 193 20.74 -0.51 4.11
C ILE A 193 20.61 -0.94 5.57
N LYS A 194 20.94 -0.04 6.51
CA LYS A 194 20.85 -0.34 7.94
C LYS A 194 19.42 -0.74 8.32
N VAL A 195 18.43 0.04 7.92
CA VAL A 195 17.01 -0.24 8.21
C VAL A 195 16.61 -1.61 7.69
N LEU A 196 16.91 -1.94 6.45
CA LEU A 196 16.54 -3.23 5.87
C LEU A 196 17.25 -4.41 6.56
N ARG A 197 18.50 -4.22 6.99
CA ARG A 197 19.22 -5.23 7.78
C ARG A 197 18.59 -5.40 9.16
N ASP A 198 18.24 -4.30 9.85
CA ASP A 198 17.56 -4.35 11.15
C ASP A 198 16.19 -5.04 11.02
N VAL A 199 15.39 -4.71 9.98
CA VAL A 199 14.12 -5.39 9.69
C VAL A 199 14.31 -6.87 9.45
N ASN A 200 15.28 -7.25 8.61
CA ASN A 200 15.59 -8.66 8.33
C ASN A 200 16.02 -9.40 9.59
N GLN A 201 16.80 -8.77 10.48
CA GLN A 201 17.27 -9.40 11.72
C GLN A 201 16.09 -9.72 12.64
N TYR A 202 15.23 -8.76 12.99
CA TYR A 202 14.15 -9.05 13.93
C TYR A 202 13.05 -9.95 13.33
N LEU A 203 12.88 -9.99 12.01
CA LEU A 203 12.05 -10.99 11.37
C LEU A 203 12.65 -12.39 11.52
N ASN A 204 13.95 -12.54 11.27
CA ASN A 204 14.66 -13.82 11.42
C ASN A 204 14.60 -14.34 12.86
N ASP A 205 14.73 -13.45 13.85
CA ASP A 205 14.61 -13.79 15.27
C ASP A 205 13.23 -14.39 15.61
N SER A 206 12.21 -13.99 14.82
CA SER A 206 10.83 -14.50 14.92
C SER A 206 10.52 -15.64 13.93
N LYS A 207 11.54 -16.23 13.31
CA LYS A 207 11.39 -17.30 12.29
C LYS A 207 10.49 -16.89 11.11
N LEU A 208 10.60 -15.63 10.72
CA LEU A 208 10.01 -15.04 9.53
C LEU A 208 11.15 -14.60 8.61
N TYR A 209 11.10 -14.97 7.35
CA TYR A 209 12.22 -14.78 6.43
C TYR A 209 11.82 -13.96 5.22
N ILE A 210 12.60 -12.93 4.89
CA ILE A 210 12.47 -12.21 3.64
C ILE A 210 13.05 -13.09 2.54
N ASN A 211 12.19 -13.58 1.65
CA ASN A 211 12.60 -14.46 0.54
C ASN A 211 12.84 -13.71 -0.76
N LYS A 212 12.15 -12.58 -0.95
CA LYS A 212 12.35 -11.67 -2.08
C LYS A 212 12.25 -10.23 -1.58
N LEU A 213 13.07 -9.36 -2.14
CA LEU A 213 13.10 -7.94 -1.82
C LEU A 213 13.25 -7.13 -3.11
N THR A 214 12.49 -6.06 -3.23
CA THR A 214 12.61 -5.05 -4.28
C THR A 214 12.18 -3.69 -3.75
N TYR A 215 12.27 -2.64 -4.57
CA TYR A 215 11.76 -1.32 -4.19
C TYR A 215 10.40 -1.05 -4.85
N SER A 216 9.61 -0.20 -4.22
CA SER A 216 8.30 0.20 -4.73
C SER A 216 8.43 0.93 -6.08
N PRO A 217 7.53 0.67 -7.05
CA PRO A 217 7.56 1.37 -8.34
C PRO A 217 7.29 2.88 -8.21
N ILE A 218 6.66 3.30 -7.10
CA ILE A 218 6.36 4.69 -6.78
C ILE A 218 6.82 5.04 -5.37
N LYS A 219 7.19 6.31 -5.17
CA LYS A 219 7.54 6.83 -3.84
C LYS A 219 6.32 6.93 -2.92
N GLY A 220 6.57 6.86 -1.62
CA GLY A 220 5.60 7.18 -0.57
C GLY A 220 5.03 8.59 -0.70
N GLY A 221 3.96 8.87 0.05
CA GLY A 221 3.25 10.17 -0.02
C GLY A 221 4.12 11.38 0.28
N SER A 222 5.14 11.22 1.12
CA SER A 222 6.13 12.26 1.46
C SER A 222 7.36 12.27 0.55
N GLY A 223 7.44 11.37 -0.44
CA GLY A 223 8.59 11.27 -1.36
C GLY A 223 9.68 10.28 -0.93
N ASN A 224 9.49 9.52 0.15
CA ASN A 224 10.42 8.47 0.57
C ASN A 224 10.43 7.28 -0.40
N ILE A 225 11.60 6.68 -0.59
CA ILE A 225 11.74 5.35 -1.18
C ILE A 225 11.19 4.33 -0.18
N GLU A 226 10.40 3.41 -0.67
CA GLU A 226 9.81 2.32 0.11
C GLU A 226 10.14 0.98 -0.56
N TYR A 227 10.20 -0.10 0.22
CA TYR A 227 10.61 -1.40 -0.26
C TYR A 227 9.47 -2.41 -0.15
N LEU A 228 9.45 -3.36 -1.07
CA LEU A 228 8.50 -4.47 -1.10
C LEU A 228 9.24 -5.74 -0.72
N ALA A 229 8.74 -6.47 0.27
CA ALA A 229 9.30 -7.73 0.72
C ALA A 229 8.27 -8.85 0.63
N LEU A 230 8.70 -10.02 0.17
CA LEU A 230 7.94 -11.27 0.27
C LEU A 230 8.48 -12.06 1.44
N ILE A 231 7.63 -12.28 2.45
CA ILE A 231 8.00 -12.88 3.73
C ILE A 231 7.23 -14.17 3.93
N SER A 232 7.87 -15.20 4.47
CA SER A 232 7.21 -16.45 4.90
C SER A 232 7.94 -17.09 6.07
N ARG A 233 7.39 -18.17 6.63
CA ARG A 233 8.06 -19.01 7.64
C ARG A 233 9.10 -19.94 7.06
N LEU A 234 9.15 -20.12 5.76
CA LEU A 234 10.16 -20.94 5.09
C LEU A 234 11.28 -20.05 4.57
N ASN A 235 12.50 -20.31 5.01
CA ASN A 235 13.69 -19.65 4.45
C ASN A 235 13.98 -20.24 3.06
N LYS A 236 13.85 -19.41 2.00
CA LYS A 236 14.02 -19.82 0.60
C LYS A 236 15.24 -19.19 -0.08
N GLY A 237 16.16 -18.61 0.67
CA GLY A 237 17.37 -18.11 0.07
C GLY A 237 17.96 -16.83 0.69
N HIS A 238 18.87 -16.24 -0.04
CA HIS A 238 19.58 -15.03 0.32
C HIS A 238 19.01 -13.83 -0.45
N ILE A 239 18.90 -12.69 0.23
CA ILE A 239 18.55 -11.41 -0.38
C ILE A 239 19.78 -10.49 -0.39
N ASP A 240 20.01 -9.81 -1.49
CA ASP A 240 21.06 -8.79 -1.61
C ASP A 240 20.45 -7.40 -1.33
N ILE A 241 20.51 -7.00 -0.06
CA ILE A 241 19.94 -5.73 0.40
C ILE A 241 20.64 -4.54 -0.27
N GLU A 242 21.97 -4.61 -0.39
CA GLU A 242 22.80 -3.57 -0.95
C GLU A 242 22.44 -3.32 -2.41
N ALA A 243 22.38 -4.38 -3.21
CA ALA A 243 21.99 -4.26 -4.63
C ALA A 243 20.59 -3.67 -4.83
N VAL A 244 19.63 -4.05 -3.97
CA VAL A 244 18.26 -3.51 -4.03
C VAL A 244 18.24 -2.02 -3.68
N VAL A 245 18.96 -1.61 -2.64
CA VAL A 245 19.03 -0.20 -2.21
C VAL A 245 19.73 0.65 -3.26
N GLU A 246 20.86 0.20 -3.79
CA GLU A 246 21.56 0.91 -4.88
C GLU A 246 20.67 1.07 -6.13
N ALA A 247 19.95 0.02 -6.53
CA ALA A 247 19.05 0.06 -7.66
C ALA A 247 17.92 1.08 -7.45
N SER A 248 17.37 1.17 -6.23
CA SER A 248 16.31 2.13 -5.88
C SER A 248 16.77 3.58 -5.98
N HIS A 249 18.04 3.87 -5.63
CA HIS A 249 18.61 5.22 -5.67
C HIS A 249 19.06 5.61 -7.09
N ARG A 250 19.54 4.66 -7.92
CA ARG A 250 19.90 4.93 -9.33
C ARG A 250 18.71 5.36 -10.20
N LYS A 251 17.51 4.89 -9.89
CA LYS A 251 16.29 5.30 -10.62
C LYS A 251 15.89 6.76 -10.35
N GLU A 252 16.53 7.41 -9.39
CA GLU A 252 16.24 8.78 -8.96
C GLU A 252 17.16 9.84 -9.59
N GLY A 253 18.24 9.46 -10.23
CA GLY A 253 19.15 10.31 -10.99
C GLY A 253 18.77 10.35 -12.46
#